data_e06b7ceda03bcdc7c0d4045343e84b90
#
_entry.id   e06b7ceda03bcdc7c0d4045343e84b90
#
_cell.length_a   1.000
_cell.length_b   1.000
_cell.length_c   1.000
_cell.angle_alpha   90.00
_cell.angle_beta   90.00
_cell.angle_gamma   90.00
#
_symmetry.space_group_name_H-M   'P 1'
#
loop_
_entity.id
_entity.type
_entity.pdbx_description
1 polymer ?
#
loop_
_entity_poly.entity_id
_entity_poly.type
_entity_poly.pdbx_seq_one_letter_code
_entity_poly.pdbx_strand_id
1 'polypeptide(L)'
;MDQLVCMRSFARVADLHSFTRAADMLGLSRAVVSTHVAELEKHLRCQLFQRTTRRVGLTADGAEYLGRCQRILAEIEAADQALLRTRAEVQGRLRVDVPVTFGRALLLPALPQFTARYPDLQLEVQFNDRVIDMIAEEVDLVVRAGPVREPHLVARRVVTTRQLTCASPEYLRTHGVPREPDDLRRHRLVGTLGAGDRRPHPWVFQRGAVRRQLQLPFNVAFNSIEATIMAANRGAGIVQSMDLVVAELLAAGKLEVVLPEWTAPGKTVSVVCRRALRDSPKIRVFADLCADLLRQYRERVDALLESPQ
;
A
#
# COMPACT_ATOMS: atom_id res chain seq x y z
N MET A 1 -27.23 17.72 -22.62
CA MET A 1 -27.82 16.59 -21.84
C MET A 1 -26.86 16.25 -20.74
N ASP A 2 -27.28 16.25 -19.48
CA ASP A 2 -26.55 15.62 -18.38
C ASP A 2 -26.89 14.13 -18.37
N GLN A 3 -25.98 13.30 -18.82
CA GLN A 3 -26.22 11.88 -18.99
C GLN A 3 -26.53 11.18 -17.66
N LEU A 4 -25.90 11.59 -16.55
CA LEU A 4 -26.13 10.98 -15.23
C LEU A 4 -27.54 11.30 -14.71
N VAL A 5 -28.01 12.52 -14.91
CA VAL A 5 -29.39 12.92 -14.56
C VAL A 5 -30.41 12.12 -15.37
N CYS A 6 -30.15 11.95 -16.66
CA CYS A 6 -31.03 11.13 -17.52
C CYS A 6 -31.01 9.64 -17.13
N MET A 7 -29.84 9.08 -16.77
CA MET A 7 -29.73 7.70 -16.28
C MET A 7 -30.47 7.49 -14.96
N ARG A 8 -30.38 8.45 -14.02
CA ARG A 8 -31.14 8.42 -12.75
C ARG A 8 -32.65 8.41 -13.01
N SER A 9 -33.12 9.30 -13.89
CA SER A 9 -34.54 9.36 -14.27
C SER A 9 -35.03 8.09 -14.91
N PHE A 10 -34.27 7.50 -15.84
CA PHE A 10 -34.57 6.23 -16.50
C PHE A 10 -34.65 5.07 -15.48
N ALA A 11 -33.61 4.91 -14.64
CA ALA A 11 -33.58 3.85 -13.64
C ALA A 11 -34.79 3.94 -12.68
N ARG A 12 -35.12 5.16 -12.24
CA ARG A 12 -36.26 5.36 -11.32
C ARG A 12 -37.62 5.05 -11.98
N VAL A 13 -37.79 5.39 -13.25
CA VAL A 13 -39.01 5.02 -14.01
C VAL A 13 -39.11 3.51 -14.18
N ALA A 14 -37.98 2.84 -14.45
CA ALA A 14 -37.92 1.38 -14.59
C ALA A 14 -38.28 0.67 -13.27
N ASP A 15 -37.71 1.11 -12.15
CA ASP A 15 -37.98 0.53 -10.81
C ASP A 15 -39.44 0.68 -10.38
N LEU A 16 -40.05 1.84 -10.66
CA LEU A 16 -41.42 2.17 -10.23
C LEU A 16 -42.49 1.82 -11.25
N HIS A 17 -42.08 1.43 -12.47
CA HIS A 17 -42.97 1.21 -13.61
C HIS A 17 -43.93 2.37 -13.85
N SER A 18 -43.54 3.63 -13.53
CA SER A 18 -44.39 4.80 -13.60
C SER A 18 -43.58 6.11 -13.70
N PHE A 19 -43.84 6.87 -14.74
CA PHE A 19 -43.26 8.21 -14.92
C PHE A 19 -43.71 9.21 -13.85
N THR A 20 -44.97 9.14 -13.43
CA THR A 20 -45.52 10.05 -12.40
C THR A 20 -44.89 9.77 -11.04
N ARG A 21 -44.85 8.49 -10.60
CA ARG A 21 -44.22 8.13 -9.31
C ARG A 21 -42.72 8.41 -9.30
N ALA A 22 -42.04 8.21 -10.43
CA ALA A 22 -40.64 8.56 -10.56
C ALA A 22 -40.41 10.08 -10.46
N ALA A 23 -41.27 10.89 -11.07
CA ALA A 23 -41.22 12.32 -10.98
C ALA A 23 -41.40 12.79 -9.53
N ASP A 24 -42.41 12.31 -8.84
CA ASP A 24 -42.68 12.62 -7.43
C ASP A 24 -41.46 12.31 -6.54
N MET A 25 -40.85 11.14 -6.71
CA MET A 25 -39.66 10.74 -5.94
C MET A 25 -38.40 11.56 -6.26
N LEU A 26 -38.27 12.04 -7.50
CA LEU A 26 -37.12 12.86 -7.93
C LEU A 26 -37.32 14.35 -7.67
N GLY A 27 -38.48 14.79 -7.17
CA GLY A 27 -38.82 16.20 -7.01
C GLY A 27 -38.93 16.97 -8.33
N LEU A 28 -39.29 16.26 -9.42
CA LEU A 28 -39.36 16.80 -10.78
C LEU A 28 -40.79 16.74 -11.33
N SER A 29 -41.07 17.49 -12.39
CA SER A 29 -42.32 17.30 -13.12
C SER A 29 -42.25 16.04 -14.01
N ARG A 30 -43.42 15.41 -14.26
CA ARG A 30 -43.52 14.26 -15.17
C ARG A 30 -42.98 14.62 -16.59
N ALA A 31 -43.19 15.85 -17.05
CA ALA A 31 -42.70 16.31 -18.35
C ALA A 31 -41.15 16.28 -18.40
N VAL A 32 -40.48 16.73 -17.34
CA VAL A 32 -39.01 16.74 -17.23
C VAL A 32 -38.48 15.30 -17.23
N VAL A 33 -39.07 14.39 -16.45
CA VAL A 33 -38.64 12.97 -16.43
C VAL A 33 -38.82 12.32 -17.79
N SER A 34 -39.95 12.63 -18.49
CA SER A 34 -40.16 12.15 -19.85
C SER A 34 -39.13 12.68 -20.84
N THR A 35 -38.75 13.94 -20.72
CA THR A 35 -37.68 14.56 -21.54
C THR A 35 -36.33 13.89 -21.28
N HIS A 36 -35.98 13.66 -20.02
CA HIS A 36 -34.71 12.98 -19.67
C HIS A 36 -34.62 11.58 -20.31
N VAL A 37 -35.71 10.82 -20.25
CA VAL A 37 -35.74 9.47 -20.86
C VAL A 37 -35.66 9.58 -22.38
N ALA A 38 -36.43 10.51 -23.02
CA ALA A 38 -36.39 10.67 -24.46
C ALA A 38 -35.01 11.16 -24.98
N GLU A 39 -34.33 12.03 -24.26
CA GLU A 39 -32.94 12.41 -24.56
C GLU A 39 -31.96 11.26 -24.45
N LEU A 40 -32.14 10.40 -23.45
CA LEU A 40 -31.32 9.20 -23.26
C LEU A 40 -31.53 8.20 -24.39
N GLU A 41 -32.78 7.89 -24.76
CA GLU A 41 -33.15 7.04 -25.89
C GLU A 41 -32.60 7.59 -27.22
N LYS A 42 -32.70 8.90 -27.43
CA LYS A 42 -32.11 9.58 -28.60
C LYS A 42 -30.56 9.43 -28.63
N HIS A 43 -29.92 9.62 -27.50
CA HIS A 43 -28.48 9.48 -27.38
C HIS A 43 -28.00 8.04 -27.67
N LEU A 44 -28.71 7.06 -27.15
CA LEU A 44 -28.42 5.63 -27.33
C LEU A 44 -28.91 5.08 -28.66
N ARG A 45 -29.74 5.83 -29.37
CA ARG A 45 -30.39 5.46 -30.65
C ARG A 45 -31.22 4.16 -30.53
N CYS A 46 -31.79 3.90 -29.37
CA CYS A 46 -32.68 2.77 -29.12
C CYS A 46 -33.81 3.17 -28.17
N GLN A 47 -34.91 2.40 -28.20
CA GLN A 47 -36.02 2.56 -27.26
C GLN A 47 -35.71 1.73 -26.00
N LEU A 48 -35.77 2.38 -24.83
CA LEU A 48 -35.56 1.71 -23.54
C LEU A 48 -36.89 1.24 -22.92
N PHE A 49 -37.99 1.92 -23.23
CA PHE A 49 -39.33 1.54 -22.78
C PHE A 49 -40.24 1.13 -23.94
N GLN A 50 -41.09 0.12 -23.69
CA GLN A 50 -42.19 -0.24 -24.58
C GLN A 50 -43.33 0.77 -24.39
N ARG A 51 -43.74 1.43 -25.47
CA ARG A 51 -44.89 2.36 -25.47
C ARG A 51 -46.21 1.59 -25.60
N THR A 52 -46.73 1.04 -24.51
CA THR A 52 -48.13 0.55 -24.48
C THR A 52 -48.93 1.44 -23.55
N THR A 53 -50.22 1.68 -23.93
CA THR A 53 -51.12 2.64 -23.24
C THR A 53 -51.49 2.19 -21.81
N ARG A 54 -51.16 1.00 -21.38
CA ARG A 54 -51.59 0.40 -20.08
C ARG A 54 -50.49 0.10 -19.06
N ARG A 55 -49.20 -0.07 -19.48
CA ARG A 55 -48.07 -0.33 -18.55
C ARG A 55 -46.77 0.18 -19.12
N VAL A 56 -45.92 0.69 -18.24
CA VAL A 56 -44.54 1.05 -18.56
C VAL A 56 -43.72 -0.25 -18.43
N GLY A 57 -43.22 -0.79 -19.52
CA GLY A 57 -42.38 -1.99 -19.58
C GLY A 57 -41.04 -1.64 -20.24
N LEU A 58 -39.98 -2.37 -19.88
CA LEU A 58 -38.68 -2.23 -20.55
C LEU A 58 -38.65 -3.03 -21.86
N THR A 59 -37.86 -2.54 -22.82
CA THR A 59 -37.40 -3.33 -23.96
C THR A 59 -36.27 -4.27 -23.54
N ALA A 60 -35.81 -5.17 -24.41
CA ALA A 60 -34.63 -5.98 -24.17
C ALA A 60 -33.40 -5.09 -23.93
N ASP A 61 -33.18 -4.08 -24.77
CA ASP A 61 -32.11 -3.08 -24.63
C ASP A 61 -32.27 -2.28 -23.35
N GLY A 62 -33.49 -1.90 -22.96
CA GLY A 62 -33.80 -1.23 -21.71
C GLY A 62 -33.46 -2.04 -20.49
N ALA A 63 -33.71 -3.33 -20.48
CA ALA A 63 -33.37 -4.23 -19.38
C ALA A 63 -31.85 -4.42 -19.24
N GLU A 64 -31.12 -4.60 -20.33
CA GLU A 64 -29.67 -4.65 -20.33
C GLU A 64 -29.07 -3.33 -19.85
N TYR A 65 -29.53 -2.23 -20.39
CA TYR A 65 -29.02 -0.90 -20.04
C TYR A 65 -29.31 -0.53 -18.57
N LEU A 66 -30.47 -0.95 -18.02
CA LEU A 66 -30.81 -0.75 -16.61
C LEU A 66 -29.76 -1.36 -15.68
N GLY A 67 -29.36 -2.59 -15.94
CA GLY A 67 -28.32 -3.26 -15.13
C GLY A 67 -26.96 -2.55 -15.17
N ARG A 68 -26.63 -1.91 -16.30
CA ARG A 68 -25.42 -1.08 -16.44
C ARG A 68 -25.58 0.27 -15.70
N CYS A 69 -26.73 0.94 -15.85
CA CYS A 69 -27.03 2.18 -15.13
C CYS A 69 -26.96 2.00 -13.62
N GLN A 70 -27.59 0.97 -13.08
CA GLN A 70 -27.60 0.69 -11.64
C GLN A 70 -26.20 0.50 -11.08
N ARG A 71 -25.30 -0.20 -11.79
CA ARG A 71 -23.90 -0.35 -11.38
C ARG A 71 -23.14 0.98 -11.38
N ILE A 72 -23.26 1.76 -12.46
CA ILE A 72 -22.58 3.07 -12.57
C ILE A 72 -23.07 4.03 -11.48
N LEU A 73 -24.38 4.11 -11.28
CA LEU A 73 -24.97 4.98 -10.25
C LEU A 73 -24.56 4.55 -8.84
N ALA A 74 -24.49 3.24 -8.58
CA ALA A 74 -24.01 2.70 -7.30
C ALA A 74 -22.51 2.99 -7.08
N GLU A 75 -21.67 2.93 -8.12
CA GLU A 75 -20.27 3.30 -8.04
C GLU A 75 -20.06 4.78 -7.71
N ILE A 76 -20.86 5.66 -8.34
CA ILE A 76 -20.83 7.10 -8.05
C ILE A 76 -21.27 7.36 -6.61
N GLU A 77 -22.37 6.76 -6.16
CA GLU A 77 -22.82 6.89 -4.78
C GLU A 77 -21.81 6.32 -3.79
N ALA A 78 -21.16 5.22 -4.11
CA ALA A 78 -20.09 4.66 -3.29
C ALA A 78 -18.87 5.59 -3.22
N ALA A 79 -18.49 6.23 -4.33
CA ALA A 79 -17.40 7.21 -4.36
C ALA A 79 -17.73 8.46 -3.53
N ASP A 80 -18.94 9.01 -3.69
CA ASP A 80 -19.42 10.15 -2.92
C ASP A 80 -19.51 9.82 -1.42
N GLN A 81 -20.06 8.66 -1.09
CA GLN A 81 -20.17 8.19 0.29
C GLN A 81 -18.80 7.85 0.91
N ALA A 82 -17.86 7.33 0.12
CA ALA A 82 -16.50 7.11 0.59
C ALA A 82 -15.84 8.42 1.03
N LEU A 83 -16.06 9.51 0.28
CA LEU A 83 -15.53 10.84 0.62
C LEU A 83 -16.27 11.48 1.79
N LEU A 84 -17.59 11.38 1.83
CA LEU A 84 -18.42 12.00 2.89
C LEU A 84 -18.27 11.27 4.23
N ARG A 85 -18.26 9.95 4.25
CA ARG A 85 -18.04 9.14 5.46
C ARG A 85 -16.62 9.25 5.98
N THR A 86 -15.62 9.34 5.07
CA THR A 86 -14.21 9.37 5.46
C THR A 86 -13.85 10.63 6.24
N ARG A 87 -14.45 11.79 5.95
CA ARG A 87 -14.17 13.04 6.69
C ARG A 87 -14.91 13.15 8.02
N ALA A 88 -16.15 12.69 8.10
CA ALA A 88 -16.97 12.81 9.30
C ALA A 88 -16.67 11.74 10.38
N GLU A 89 -16.01 10.63 10.01
CA GLU A 89 -15.81 9.47 10.91
C GLU A 89 -14.34 9.22 11.29
N VAL A 90 -13.38 9.94 10.69
CA VAL A 90 -11.95 9.80 10.99
C VAL A 90 -11.58 10.68 12.16
N GLN A 91 -11.85 10.19 13.35
CA GLN A 91 -11.60 10.90 14.62
C GLN A 91 -11.11 9.95 15.71
N GLY A 92 -10.66 10.54 16.80
CA GLY A 92 -10.21 9.82 17.98
C GLY A 92 -8.75 9.39 17.87
N ARG A 93 -8.33 8.47 18.72
CA ARG A 93 -6.93 8.06 18.86
C ARG A 93 -6.58 6.89 17.94
N LEU A 94 -5.44 6.95 17.29
CA LEU A 94 -4.86 5.88 16.47
C LEU A 94 -3.39 5.67 16.90
N ARG A 95 -3.10 4.49 17.44
CA ARG A 95 -1.73 4.09 17.83
C ARG A 95 -1.12 3.21 16.76
N VAL A 96 0.02 3.61 16.25
CA VAL A 96 0.71 2.92 15.17
C VAL A 96 2.16 2.64 15.52
N ASP A 97 2.68 1.52 15.05
CA ASP A 97 4.08 1.16 15.16
C ASP A 97 4.65 0.90 13.77
N VAL A 98 5.79 1.52 13.48
CA VAL A 98 6.41 1.45 12.17
C VAL A 98 7.92 1.25 12.27
N PRO A 99 8.58 0.60 11.29
CA PRO A 99 10.03 0.51 11.24
C PRO A 99 10.67 1.91 11.21
N VAL A 100 11.80 2.07 11.91
CA VAL A 100 12.50 3.36 12.04
C VAL A 100 12.78 3.97 10.66
N THR A 101 13.32 3.18 9.75
CA THR A 101 13.66 3.64 8.38
C THR A 101 12.44 4.08 7.57
N PHE A 102 11.34 3.30 7.62
CA PHE A 102 10.08 3.68 6.98
C PHE A 102 9.51 4.97 7.57
N GLY A 103 9.49 5.04 8.90
CA GLY A 103 8.95 6.19 9.60
C GLY A 103 9.69 7.48 9.23
N ARG A 104 11.02 7.47 9.27
CA ARG A 104 11.85 8.66 8.98
C ARG A 104 11.81 9.05 7.50
N ALA A 105 11.98 8.10 6.60
CA ALA A 105 12.14 8.41 5.18
C ALA A 105 10.81 8.69 4.47
N LEU A 106 9.72 8.04 4.88
CA LEU A 106 8.47 8.08 4.14
C LEU A 106 7.31 8.68 4.93
N LEU A 107 7.12 8.24 6.18
CA LEU A 107 5.95 8.66 6.95
C LEU A 107 6.07 10.10 7.43
N LEU A 108 7.18 10.49 8.06
CA LEU A 108 7.35 11.84 8.61
C LEU A 108 7.16 12.96 7.57
N PRO A 109 7.69 12.86 6.33
CA PRO A 109 7.41 13.85 5.31
C PRO A 109 5.95 13.97 4.89
N ALA A 110 5.18 12.88 4.99
CA ALA A 110 3.77 12.83 4.59
C ALA A 110 2.81 13.27 5.72
N LEU A 111 3.25 13.26 6.98
CA LEU A 111 2.40 13.56 8.14
C LEU A 111 1.74 14.94 8.11
N PRO A 112 2.42 16.05 7.73
CA PRO A 112 1.77 17.36 7.74
C PRO A 112 0.52 17.42 6.87
N GLN A 113 0.57 16.82 5.67
CA GLN A 113 -0.58 16.76 4.77
C GLN A 113 -1.67 15.82 5.31
N PHE A 114 -1.28 14.70 5.90
CA PHE A 114 -2.21 13.75 6.49
C PHE A 114 -2.96 14.33 7.69
N THR A 115 -2.25 14.97 8.64
CA THR A 115 -2.87 15.58 9.83
C THR A 115 -3.75 16.78 9.48
N ALA A 116 -3.36 17.58 8.46
CA ALA A 116 -4.21 18.66 7.96
C ALA A 116 -5.51 18.13 7.33
N ARG A 117 -5.48 16.94 6.72
CA ARG A 117 -6.65 16.30 6.13
C ARG A 117 -7.59 15.70 7.18
N TYR A 118 -7.05 15.24 8.31
CA TYR A 118 -7.79 14.59 9.40
C TYR A 118 -7.48 15.24 10.75
N PRO A 119 -7.98 16.47 11.00
CA PRO A 119 -7.62 17.26 12.19
C PRO A 119 -8.12 16.68 13.50
N ASP A 120 -9.21 15.87 13.46
CA ASP A 120 -9.81 15.25 14.64
C ASP A 120 -9.18 13.89 15.00
N LEU A 121 -8.15 13.46 14.23
CA LEU A 121 -7.42 12.23 14.49
C LEU A 121 -6.18 12.50 15.34
N GLN A 122 -6.12 11.95 16.54
CA GLN A 122 -4.93 11.91 17.37
C GLN A 122 -4.05 10.73 16.98
N LEU A 123 -2.95 11.00 16.30
CA LEU A 123 -2.02 9.98 15.84
C LEU A 123 -0.85 9.84 16.81
N GLU A 124 -0.64 8.62 17.33
CA GLU A 124 0.52 8.24 18.14
C GLU A 124 1.39 7.27 17.36
N VAL A 125 2.61 7.67 17.06
CA VAL A 125 3.53 6.89 16.24
C VAL A 125 4.71 6.41 17.08
N GLN A 126 4.90 5.09 17.11
CA GLN A 126 6.08 4.45 17.68
C GLN A 126 7.01 3.98 16.55
N PHE A 127 8.31 4.06 16.80
CA PHE A 127 9.33 3.62 15.86
C PHE A 127 10.07 2.42 16.43
N ASN A 128 9.88 1.23 15.86
CA ASN A 128 10.53 0.01 16.31
C ASN A 128 10.98 -0.87 15.13
N ASP A 129 12.17 -1.48 15.29
CA ASP A 129 12.66 -2.52 14.37
C ASP A 129 12.39 -3.94 14.89
N ARG A 130 11.76 -4.08 16.07
CA ARG A 130 11.37 -5.37 16.66
C ARG A 130 9.94 -5.76 16.28
N VAL A 131 9.63 -7.03 16.37
CA VAL A 131 8.24 -7.50 16.29
C VAL A 131 7.59 -7.25 17.65
N ILE A 132 6.48 -6.51 17.65
CA ILE A 132 5.72 -6.16 18.84
C ILE A 132 4.49 -7.05 18.99
N ASP A 133 4.03 -7.22 20.24
CA ASP A 133 2.70 -7.75 20.51
C ASP A 133 1.68 -6.59 20.47
N MET A 134 0.90 -6.52 19.40
CA MET A 134 -0.07 -5.44 19.16
C MET A 134 -1.14 -5.33 20.23
N ILE A 135 -1.46 -6.42 20.95
CA ILE A 135 -2.48 -6.44 22.01
C ILE A 135 -1.85 -5.92 23.29
N ALA A 136 -0.71 -6.48 23.70
CA ALA A 136 -0.05 -6.11 24.94
C ALA A 136 0.44 -4.65 24.93
N GLU A 137 0.85 -4.13 23.75
CA GLU A 137 1.33 -2.76 23.59
C GLU A 137 0.21 -1.79 23.12
N GLU A 138 -1.03 -2.27 23.06
CA GLU A 138 -2.22 -1.49 22.65
C GLU A 138 -2.07 -0.76 21.31
N VAL A 139 -1.39 -1.37 20.36
CA VAL A 139 -1.18 -0.82 19.02
C VAL A 139 -2.32 -1.24 18.10
N ASP A 140 -2.84 -0.31 17.30
CA ASP A 140 -3.96 -0.52 16.40
C ASP A 140 -3.51 -1.02 15.02
N LEU A 141 -2.36 -0.49 14.53
CA LEU A 141 -1.81 -0.78 13.21
C LEU A 141 -0.28 -0.81 13.26
N VAL A 142 0.30 -1.75 12.52
CA VAL A 142 1.75 -1.82 12.34
C VAL A 142 2.14 -1.93 10.86
N VAL A 143 3.28 -1.35 10.51
CA VAL A 143 3.98 -1.65 9.25
C VAL A 143 5.13 -2.59 9.57
N ARG A 144 5.16 -3.77 8.97
CA ARG A 144 6.23 -4.73 9.25
C ARG A 144 6.66 -5.55 8.04
N ALA A 145 7.93 -5.97 8.04
CA ALA A 145 8.48 -6.89 7.05
C ALA A 145 8.50 -8.33 7.61
N GLY A 146 7.98 -9.27 6.85
CA GLY A 146 7.97 -10.70 7.18
C GLY A 146 6.57 -11.30 7.30
N PRO A 147 6.49 -12.57 7.67
CA PRO A 147 5.22 -13.28 7.75
C PRO A 147 4.36 -12.79 8.93
N VAL A 148 3.05 -12.73 8.72
CA VAL A 148 2.04 -12.51 9.75
C VAL A 148 1.33 -13.83 9.96
N ARG A 149 1.45 -14.40 11.15
CA ARG A 149 0.92 -15.75 11.47
C ARG A 149 -0.21 -15.71 12.50
N GLU A 150 -0.38 -14.59 13.17
CA GLU A 150 -1.34 -14.42 14.25
C GLU A 150 -2.79 -14.36 13.69
N PRO A 151 -3.69 -15.28 14.12
CA PRO A 151 -5.05 -15.41 13.53
C PRO A 151 -5.94 -14.18 13.76
N HIS A 152 -5.68 -13.41 14.83
CA HIS A 152 -6.42 -12.21 15.19
C HIS A 152 -5.97 -10.96 14.43
N LEU A 153 -4.93 -11.07 13.60
CA LEU A 153 -4.42 -10.00 12.76
C LEU A 153 -4.88 -10.15 11.31
N VAL A 154 -4.98 -9.02 10.62
CA VAL A 154 -5.20 -8.93 9.18
C VAL A 154 -4.04 -8.18 8.57
N ALA A 155 -3.41 -8.79 7.57
CA ALA A 155 -2.27 -8.22 6.86
C ALA A 155 -2.64 -7.87 5.42
N ARG A 156 -2.40 -6.61 5.04
CA ARG A 156 -2.39 -6.16 3.65
C ARG A 156 -0.96 -6.16 3.16
N ARG A 157 -0.61 -7.12 2.31
CA ARG A 157 0.70 -7.18 1.66
C ARG A 157 0.82 -6.00 0.68
N VAL A 158 1.92 -5.25 0.74
CA VAL A 158 2.09 -4.05 -0.07
C VAL A 158 3.22 -4.23 -1.08
N VAL A 159 4.44 -4.51 -0.60
CA VAL A 159 5.62 -4.65 -1.46
C VAL A 159 6.47 -5.83 -1.00
N THR A 160 7.21 -6.42 -1.93
CA THR A 160 8.26 -7.41 -1.61
C THR A 160 9.61 -6.76 -1.80
N THR A 161 10.53 -6.98 -0.86
CA THR A 161 11.88 -6.44 -0.89
C THR A 161 12.85 -7.41 -1.57
N ARG A 162 14.07 -6.94 -1.82
CA ARG A 162 15.24 -7.75 -2.20
C ARG A 162 16.30 -7.65 -1.11
N GLN A 163 17.08 -8.68 -0.92
CA GLN A 163 18.24 -8.68 -0.04
C GLN A 163 19.47 -8.28 -0.86
N LEU A 164 19.97 -7.08 -0.61
CA LEU A 164 21.18 -6.56 -1.24
C LEU A 164 22.35 -6.70 -0.28
N THR A 165 23.51 -7.04 -0.81
CA THR A 165 24.78 -7.04 -0.09
C THR A 165 25.53 -5.77 -0.48
N CYS A 166 25.91 -4.92 0.49
CA CYS A 166 26.44 -3.60 0.24
C CYS A 166 27.64 -3.29 1.15
N ALA A 167 28.50 -2.40 0.67
CA ALA A 167 29.59 -1.81 1.45
C ALA A 167 29.85 -0.38 1.02
N SER A 168 30.58 0.40 1.81
CA SER A 168 31.02 1.72 1.38
C SER A 168 32.12 1.62 0.33
N PRO A 169 32.20 2.56 -0.63
CA PRO A 169 33.27 2.60 -1.63
C PRO A 169 34.67 2.57 -1.02
N GLU A 170 34.84 3.27 0.10
CA GLU A 170 36.13 3.32 0.82
C GLU A 170 36.53 1.95 1.36
N TYR A 171 35.58 1.21 1.94
CA TYR A 171 35.85 -0.15 2.41
C TYR A 171 36.28 -1.05 1.24
N LEU A 172 35.56 -1.02 0.13
CA LEU A 172 35.84 -1.84 -1.04
C LEU A 172 37.19 -1.53 -1.67
N ARG A 173 37.59 -0.27 -1.74
CA ARG A 173 38.89 0.15 -2.25
C ARG A 173 40.03 -0.40 -1.39
N THR A 174 39.83 -0.52 -0.06
CA THR A 174 40.87 -0.95 0.87
C THR A 174 40.94 -2.48 1.00
N HIS A 175 39.79 -3.15 0.95
CA HIS A 175 39.69 -4.59 1.28
C HIS A 175 39.33 -5.47 0.05
N GLY A 176 39.11 -4.83 -1.12
CA GLY A 176 38.69 -5.53 -2.34
C GLY A 176 37.18 -5.77 -2.40
N VAL A 177 36.72 -6.24 -3.57
CA VAL A 177 35.32 -6.54 -3.87
C VAL A 177 35.11 -8.06 -3.87
N PRO A 178 34.20 -8.61 -3.04
CA PRO A 178 33.90 -10.05 -3.08
C PRO A 178 33.23 -10.40 -4.40
N ARG A 179 33.60 -11.56 -4.99
CA ARG A 179 33.07 -12.06 -6.27
C ARG A 179 32.05 -13.18 -6.08
N GLU A 180 32.17 -13.94 -5.01
CA GLU A 180 31.28 -15.05 -4.64
C GLU A 180 30.90 -14.93 -3.14
N PRO A 181 29.74 -15.48 -2.71
CA PRO A 181 29.32 -15.40 -1.31
C PRO A 181 30.33 -15.95 -0.30
N ASP A 182 31.16 -16.93 -0.69
CA ASP A 182 32.18 -17.49 0.21
C ASP A 182 33.37 -16.54 0.46
N ASP A 183 33.61 -15.58 -0.42
CA ASP A 183 34.65 -14.56 -0.23
C ASP A 183 34.36 -13.70 1.01
N LEU A 184 33.09 -13.57 1.38
CA LEU A 184 32.65 -12.79 2.54
C LEU A 184 33.30 -13.26 3.86
N ARG A 185 33.76 -14.52 3.92
CA ARG A 185 34.52 -15.04 5.09
C ARG A 185 35.86 -14.34 5.31
N ARG A 186 36.39 -13.66 4.30
CA ARG A 186 37.62 -12.87 4.33
C ARG A 186 37.41 -11.39 4.57
N HIS A 187 36.14 -10.97 4.60
CA HIS A 187 35.75 -9.57 4.81
C HIS A 187 35.26 -9.34 6.25
N ARG A 188 35.31 -8.08 6.66
CA ARG A 188 34.61 -7.62 7.88
C ARG A 188 33.12 -7.55 7.58
N LEU A 189 32.30 -8.07 8.47
CA LEU A 189 30.86 -8.13 8.29
C LEU A 189 30.14 -7.41 9.42
N VAL A 190 29.11 -6.65 9.05
CA VAL A 190 28.21 -5.95 9.97
C VAL A 190 26.87 -6.69 9.97
N GLY A 191 26.49 -7.24 11.11
CA GLY A 191 25.29 -8.04 11.25
C GLY A 191 24.12 -7.31 11.92
N THR A 192 22.92 -7.84 11.70
CA THR A 192 21.72 -7.43 12.44
C THR A 192 21.34 -8.58 13.39
N LEU A 193 21.17 -8.25 14.68
CA LEU A 193 20.77 -9.22 15.70
C LEU A 193 19.26 -9.49 15.62
N GLY A 194 18.88 -10.76 15.78
CA GLY A 194 17.48 -11.16 15.91
C GLY A 194 16.85 -10.61 17.19
N ALA A 195 15.56 -10.27 17.11
CA ALA A 195 14.84 -9.66 18.23
C ALA A 195 14.68 -10.58 19.45
N GLY A 196 14.71 -11.90 19.26
CA GLY A 196 14.47 -12.87 20.34
C GLY A 196 15.73 -13.53 20.86
N ASP A 197 16.53 -14.12 19.98
CA ASP A 197 17.69 -14.97 20.32
C ASP A 197 19.01 -14.20 20.39
N ARG A 198 19.03 -12.93 20.06
CA ARG A 198 20.21 -12.06 19.97
C ARG A 198 21.33 -12.63 19.09
N ARG A 199 20.98 -13.52 18.16
CA ARG A 199 21.93 -14.06 17.19
C ARG A 199 21.86 -13.29 15.89
N PRO A 200 22.99 -13.04 15.22
CA PRO A 200 22.98 -12.47 13.89
C PRO A 200 22.22 -13.37 12.92
N HIS A 201 21.37 -12.75 12.10
CA HIS A 201 20.64 -13.47 11.07
C HIS A 201 21.60 -14.05 10.03
N PRO A 202 21.36 -15.30 9.55
CA PRO A 202 22.10 -15.84 8.42
C PRO A 202 21.80 -15.03 7.16
N TRP A 203 22.82 -14.86 6.32
CA TRP A 203 22.66 -14.17 5.05
C TRP A 203 22.16 -15.10 3.97
N VAL A 204 21.28 -14.61 3.10
CA VAL A 204 20.65 -15.38 2.04
C VAL A 204 21.06 -14.83 0.69
N PHE A 205 21.49 -15.72 -0.20
CA PHE A 205 21.93 -15.43 -1.55
C PHE A 205 21.14 -16.28 -2.54
N GLN A 206 20.87 -15.75 -3.72
CA GLN A 206 20.21 -16.50 -4.79
C GLN A 206 20.72 -16.04 -6.16
N ARG A 207 21.16 -17.02 -6.98
CA ARG A 207 21.51 -16.80 -8.40
C ARG A 207 20.76 -17.84 -9.23
N GLY A 208 19.75 -17.39 -9.97
CA GLY A 208 18.84 -18.29 -10.70
C GLY A 208 18.12 -19.26 -9.75
N ALA A 209 18.26 -20.55 -10.00
CA ALA A 209 17.68 -21.60 -9.17
C ALA A 209 18.52 -21.94 -7.91
N VAL A 210 19.76 -21.46 -7.84
CA VAL A 210 20.68 -21.75 -6.72
C VAL A 210 20.42 -20.79 -5.58
N ARG A 211 19.98 -21.33 -4.43
CA ARG A 211 19.82 -20.58 -3.20
C ARG A 211 20.82 -21.05 -2.16
N ARG A 212 21.47 -20.11 -1.49
CA ARG A 212 22.46 -20.36 -0.44
C ARG A 212 22.11 -19.56 0.80
N GLN A 213 22.32 -20.17 1.96
CA GLN A 213 22.18 -19.51 3.26
C GLN A 213 23.47 -19.71 4.02
N LEU A 214 24.11 -18.61 4.39
CA LEU A 214 25.42 -18.65 5.05
C LEU A 214 25.31 -18.10 6.47
N GLN A 215 25.75 -18.89 7.42
CA GLN A 215 26.05 -18.41 8.77
C GLN A 215 27.48 -17.88 8.75
N LEU A 216 27.62 -16.56 8.83
CA LEU A 216 28.90 -15.88 8.72
C LEU A 216 29.35 -15.34 10.08
N PRO A 217 30.66 -15.26 10.36
CA PRO A 217 31.17 -14.60 11.56
C PRO A 217 31.07 -13.08 11.38
N PHE A 218 30.39 -12.41 12.27
CA PHE A 218 30.27 -10.94 12.24
C PHE A 218 31.31 -10.29 13.15
N ASN A 219 31.94 -9.21 12.68
CA ASN A 219 32.86 -8.43 13.47
C ASN A 219 32.13 -7.52 14.46
N VAL A 220 30.96 -7.03 14.05
CA VAL A 220 30.05 -6.24 14.88
C VAL A 220 28.61 -6.52 14.47
N ALA A 221 27.68 -6.50 15.42
CA ALA A 221 26.27 -6.69 15.15
C ALA A 221 25.42 -5.80 16.06
N PHE A 222 24.32 -5.28 15.50
CA PHE A 222 23.40 -4.37 16.18
C PHE A 222 21.97 -4.91 16.17
N ASN A 223 21.18 -4.53 17.15
CA ASN A 223 19.74 -4.77 17.18
C ASN A 223 18.93 -3.67 16.47
N SER A 224 19.59 -2.67 15.92
CA SER A 224 19.02 -1.59 15.11
C SER A 224 19.48 -1.72 13.67
N ILE A 225 18.52 -1.75 12.73
CA ILE A 225 18.80 -1.79 11.29
C ILE A 225 19.54 -0.52 10.86
N GLU A 226 19.12 0.64 11.39
CA GLU A 226 19.75 1.92 11.09
C GLU A 226 21.22 1.93 11.52
N ALA A 227 21.53 1.48 12.74
CA ALA A 227 22.90 1.41 13.23
C ALA A 227 23.77 0.46 12.39
N THR A 228 23.20 -0.69 11.97
CA THR A 228 23.87 -1.65 11.09
C THR A 228 24.27 -0.99 9.76
N ILE A 229 23.35 -0.29 9.13
CA ILE A 229 23.59 0.39 7.84
C ILE A 229 24.56 1.54 8.00
N MET A 230 24.43 2.34 9.04
CA MET A 230 25.34 3.46 9.31
C MET A 230 26.77 2.99 9.58
N ALA A 231 26.95 1.86 10.27
CA ALA A 231 28.28 1.28 10.48
C ALA A 231 28.92 0.85 9.15
N ALA A 232 28.16 0.17 8.26
CA ALA A 232 28.64 -0.18 6.93
C ALA A 232 28.99 1.05 6.09
N ASN A 233 28.16 2.09 6.11
CA ASN A 233 28.41 3.37 5.44
C ASN A 233 29.69 4.07 5.95
N ARG A 234 30.08 3.85 7.20
CA ARG A 234 31.32 4.35 7.82
C ARG A 234 32.51 3.42 7.63
N GLY A 235 32.40 2.40 6.77
CA GLY A 235 33.51 1.50 6.43
C GLY A 235 33.77 0.38 7.45
N ALA A 236 32.83 0.08 8.36
CA ALA A 236 33.00 -1.00 9.33
C ALA A 236 33.02 -2.39 8.68
N GLY A 237 32.48 -2.52 7.46
CA GLY A 237 32.44 -3.78 6.72
C GLY A 237 31.28 -3.87 5.73
N ILE A 238 31.04 -5.08 5.26
CA ILE A 238 29.92 -5.42 4.34
C ILE A 238 28.68 -5.69 5.17
N VAL A 239 27.51 -5.30 4.65
CA VAL A 239 26.19 -5.54 5.24
C VAL A 239 25.28 -6.22 4.22
N GLN A 240 24.35 -7.07 4.68
CA GLN A 240 23.20 -7.49 3.89
C GLN A 240 21.93 -6.88 4.47
N SER A 241 21.15 -6.22 3.64
CA SER A 241 19.92 -5.54 4.07
C SER A 241 18.87 -5.52 2.95
N MET A 242 17.65 -5.13 3.32
CA MET A 242 16.59 -4.93 2.35
C MET A 242 16.88 -3.71 1.47
N ASP A 243 16.62 -3.83 0.17
CA ASP A 243 16.82 -2.77 -0.82
C ASP A 243 16.13 -1.44 -0.44
N LEU A 244 14.92 -1.48 0.09
CA LEU A 244 14.19 -0.30 0.57
C LEU A 244 14.94 0.45 1.71
N VAL A 245 15.79 -0.23 2.45
CA VAL A 245 16.51 0.36 3.59
C VAL A 245 17.78 1.07 3.14
N VAL A 246 18.47 0.55 2.13
CA VAL A 246 19.76 1.07 1.66
C VAL A 246 19.64 2.01 0.46
N ALA A 247 18.45 2.13 -0.13
CA ALA A 247 18.23 2.84 -1.39
C ALA A 247 18.75 4.28 -1.40
N GLU A 248 18.52 5.05 -0.34
CA GLU A 248 18.98 6.45 -0.26
C GLU A 248 20.52 6.55 -0.22
N LEU A 249 21.18 5.60 0.44
CA LEU A 249 22.65 5.58 0.49
C LEU A 249 23.26 5.09 -0.82
N LEU A 250 22.58 4.18 -1.53
CA LEU A 250 22.96 3.76 -2.88
C LEU A 250 22.81 4.93 -3.86
N ALA A 251 21.68 5.63 -3.85
CA ALA A 251 21.45 6.80 -4.67
C ALA A 251 22.46 7.94 -4.44
N ALA A 252 22.92 8.07 -3.19
CA ALA A 252 23.94 9.06 -2.82
C ALA A 252 25.39 8.60 -3.06
N GLY A 253 25.62 7.40 -3.62
CA GLY A 253 26.95 6.83 -3.82
C GLY A 253 27.72 6.53 -2.51
N LYS A 254 27.02 6.45 -1.39
CA LYS A 254 27.60 6.16 -0.08
C LYS A 254 27.71 4.68 0.23
N LEU A 255 26.95 3.88 -0.43
CA LEU A 255 27.05 2.43 -0.49
C LEU A 255 27.06 1.96 -1.94
N GLU A 256 27.72 0.86 -2.20
CA GLU A 256 27.73 0.15 -3.47
C GLU A 256 27.24 -1.27 -3.27
N VAL A 257 26.51 -1.79 -4.25
CA VAL A 257 26.05 -3.18 -4.26
C VAL A 257 27.22 -4.08 -4.64
N VAL A 258 27.48 -5.09 -3.81
CA VAL A 258 28.42 -6.17 -4.14
C VAL A 258 27.61 -7.45 -4.34
N LEU A 259 28.16 -8.40 -5.13
CA LEU A 259 27.47 -9.64 -5.47
C LEU A 259 26.06 -9.43 -6.09
N PRO A 260 25.89 -8.53 -7.09
CA PRO A 260 24.57 -8.21 -7.62
C PRO A 260 23.85 -9.44 -8.21
N GLU A 261 24.58 -10.39 -8.80
CA GLU A 261 24.02 -11.64 -9.35
C GLU A 261 23.47 -12.58 -8.26
N TRP A 262 23.83 -12.35 -6.99
CA TRP A 262 23.43 -13.14 -5.83
C TRP A 262 22.33 -12.45 -4.99
N THR A 263 21.63 -11.51 -5.57
CA THR A 263 20.49 -10.85 -4.94
C THR A 263 19.37 -11.85 -4.67
N ALA A 264 18.97 -11.98 -3.41
CA ALA A 264 17.91 -12.89 -3.01
C ALA A 264 16.57 -12.15 -2.81
N PRO A 265 15.42 -12.82 -3.01
CA PRO A 265 14.13 -12.30 -2.55
C PRO A 265 14.17 -11.98 -1.06
N GLY A 266 13.69 -10.82 -0.70
CA GLY A 266 13.60 -10.35 0.67
C GLY A 266 12.25 -10.65 1.32
N LYS A 267 11.94 -9.91 2.35
CA LYS A 267 10.67 -10.04 3.09
C LYS A 267 9.56 -9.22 2.41
N THR A 268 8.33 -9.69 2.51
CA THR A 268 7.17 -8.88 2.15
C THR A 268 6.88 -7.87 3.25
N VAL A 269 6.75 -6.59 2.90
CA VAL A 269 6.29 -5.53 3.80
C VAL A 269 4.78 -5.47 3.74
N SER A 270 4.16 -5.48 4.90
CA SER A 270 2.71 -5.48 5.05
C SER A 270 2.27 -4.40 6.03
N VAL A 271 1.09 -3.84 5.78
CA VAL A 271 0.34 -3.07 6.77
C VAL A 271 -0.60 -4.04 7.48
N VAL A 272 -0.50 -4.09 8.80
CA VAL A 272 -1.18 -5.09 9.64
C VAL A 272 -2.02 -4.39 10.69
N CYS A 273 -3.25 -4.82 10.89
CA CYS A 273 -4.11 -4.32 11.95
C CYS A 273 -4.83 -5.48 12.68
N ARG A 274 -5.40 -5.17 13.84
CA ARG A 274 -6.26 -6.12 14.55
C ARG A 274 -7.53 -6.36 13.71
N ARG A 275 -7.95 -7.62 13.59
CA ARG A 275 -9.14 -8.00 12.79
C ARG A 275 -10.40 -7.22 13.20
N ALA A 276 -10.61 -7.01 14.50
CA ALA A 276 -11.73 -6.24 15.03
C ALA A 276 -11.78 -4.76 14.61
N LEU A 277 -10.64 -4.20 14.17
CA LEU A 277 -10.50 -2.80 13.77
C LEU A 277 -10.41 -2.61 12.25
N ARG A 278 -10.45 -3.70 11.48
CA ARG A 278 -10.24 -3.67 10.02
C ARG A 278 -11.11 -2.65 9.29
N ASP A 279 -12.39 -2.55 9.70
CA ASP A 279 -13.37 -1.72 9.01
C ASP A 279 -13.46 -0.30 9.59
N SER A 280 -12.63 0.02 10.59
CA SER A 280 -12.54 1.35 11.19
C SER A 280 -12.01 2.38 10.19
N PRO A 281 -12.68 3.53 9.99
CA PRO A 281 -12.26 4.56 9.05
C PRO A 281 -10.84 5.06 9.30
N LYS A 282 -10.45 5.28 10.56
CA LYS A 282 -9.09 5.74 10.92
C LYS A 282 -8.01 4.72 10.56
N ILE A 283 -8.28 3.42 10.72
CA ILE A 283 -7.37 2.35 10.31
C ILE A 283 -7.21 2.34 8.78
N ARG A 284 -8.32 2.45 8.05
CA ARG A 284 -8.33 2.41 6.59
C ARG A 284 -7.50 3.54 5.99
N VAL A 285 -7.77 4.80 6.38
CA VAL A 285 -7.07 5.95 5.79
C VAL A 285 -5.57 5.94 6.09
N PHE A 286 -5.17 5.49 7.28
CA PHE A 286 -3.75 5.38 7.60
C PHE A 286 -3.08 4.18 6.92
N ALA A 287 -3.79 3.06 6.79
CA ALA A 287 -3.30 1.90 6.04
C ALA A 287 -3.12 2.21 4.55
N ASP A 288 -4.04 3.00 3.97
CA ASP A 288 -3.93 3.47 2.59
C ASP A 288 -2.72 4.40 2.42
N LEU A 289 -2.54 5.38 3.31
CA LEU A 289 -1.34 6.23 3.32
C LEU A 289 -0.05 5.39 3.33
N CYS A 290 0.08 4.46 4.28
CA CYS A 290 1.28 3.61 4.37
C CYS A 290 1.50 2.77 3.12
N ALA A 291 0.42 2.22 2.56
CA ALA A 291 0.50 1.41 1.35
C ALA A 291 0.91 2.24 0.12
N ASP A 292 0.40 3.45 -0.02
CA ASP A 292 0.74 4.35 -1.13
C ASP A 292 2.20 4.81 -1.03
N LEU A 293 2.65 5.22 0.15
CA LEU A 293 4.05 5.59 0.39
C LEU A 293 5.01 4.44 0.05
N LEU A 294 4.69 3.22 0.46
CA LEU A 294 5.52 2.04 0.17
C LEU A 294 5.56 1.73 -1.32
N ARG A 295 4.43 1.83 -2.06
CA ARG A 295 4.38 1.58 -3.50
C ARG A 295 5.19 2.60 -4.28
N GLN A 296 4.97 3.89 -4.01
CA GLN A 296 5.72 4.98 -4.65
C GLN A 296 7.22 4.86 -4.38
N TYR A 297 7.60 4.49 -3.16
CA TYR A 297 9.00 4.29 -2.83
C TYR A 297 9.58 3.05 -3.53
N ARG A 298 8.81 1.96 -3.66
CA ARG A 298 9.21 0.77 -4.41
C ARG A 298 9.52 1.10 -5.87
N GLU A 299 8.66 1.85 -6.53
CA GLU A 299 8.88 2.29 -7.92
C GLU A 299 10.17 3.10 -8.08
N ARG A 300 10.44 4.01 -7.14
CA ARG A 300 11.70 4.78 -7.13
C ARG A 300 12.93 3.91 -6.93
N VAL A 301 12.86 2.92 -6.06
CA VAL A 301 13.97 1.98 -5.80
C VAL A 301 14.19 1.05 -6.99
N ASP A 302 13.13 0.62 -7.66
CA ASP A 302 13.24 -0.18 -8.88
C ASP A 302 13.96 0.61 -9.99
N ALA A 303 13.54 1.84 -10.23
CA ALA A 303 14.18 2.72 -11.21
C ALA A 303 15.66 2.97 -10.88
N LEU A 304 16.02 3.13 -9.59
CA LEU A 304 17.40 3.29 -9.16
C LEU A 304 18.27 2.06 -9.44
N LEU A 305 17.73 0.86 -9.18
CA LEU A 305 18.50 -0.38 -9.33
C LEU A 305 18.56 -0.90 -10.77
N GLU A 306 17.69 -0.41 -11.65
CA GLU A 306 17.68 -0.72 -13.09
C GLU A 306 18.56 0.24 -13.90
N SER A 307 18.90 1.41 -13.34
CA SER A 307 19.81 2.36 -13.99
C SER A 307 21.24 1.79 -14.00
N PRO A 308 21.93 1.66 -15.14
CA PRO A 308 23.32 1.21 -15.17
C PRO A 308 24.19 2.21 -14.40
N GLN A 309 24.93 1.71 -13.41
CA GLN A 309 25.96 2.45 -12.70
C GLN A 309 27.26 2.55 -13.50
#